data_8d17a0ecce09af4d128309fc1f125f6b
#
_entry.id   8d17a0ecce09af4d128309fc1f125f6b
#
_cell.length_a   1.000
_cell.length_b   1.000
_cell.length_c   1.000
_cell.angle_alpha   90.00
_cell.angle_beta   90.00
_cell.angle_gamma   90.00
#
_symmetry.space_group_name_H-M   'P 1'
#
loop_
_entity.id
_entity.type
_entity.pdbx_description
1 polymer ?
#
loop_
_entity_poly.entity_id
_entity_poly.type
_entity_poly.pdbx_seq_one_letter_code
_entity_poly.pdbx_strand_id
1 'polypeptide(L)'
;MLPSRRYVEGVARGDWQDDPAQQAPLAVLDRIHADLLKDAPAPGFLRRLLGAQTQASVRGLYLWGGVGRGKTFLIDLFYDGLPLPEVRAKSATDAARAANGNDGNGKRRTHFHRFMREVQERLHAHADQPDPLALVAREWRQRLRVLVLDEFFVIDIGDAMLLGRLLEKLFDEGVVLVTSSNAAPQDLYRDGLQRARFLPAIALLEQHCDVVELISTTDYRLRALTRSPVYRAPLDAQSDAWLAQRWRELGGDASHMDAGIVVEGRRIPVRARSKGMCWFDFEALCEGPRGSADYIEIASEFHTLLVGGIPRMDAVRDDAARRFVNLIDELYDRHVNLVCTADAPPMALYAGERIAGAFERTASRLVEMQSTDYFSIGHHGR
;
A
#
# COMPACT_ATOMS: atom_id res chain seq x y z
N MET A 1 -15.50 12.84 -11.35
CA MET A 1 -14.78 14.12 -11.49
C MET A 1 -13.35 13.82 -11.90
N LEU A 2 -12.78 14.57 -12.86
CA LEU A 2 -11.41 14.36 -13.35
C LEU A 2 -10.37 14.52 -12.22
N PRO A 3 -9.30 13.70 -12.19
CA PRO A 3 -8.19 13.82 -11.25
C PRO A 3 -7.56 15.22 -11.19
N SER A 4 -7.26 15.82 -12.34
CA SER A 4 -6.69 17.17 -12.42
C SER A 4 -7.59 18.23 -11.81
N ARG A 5 -8.90 18.13 -12.02
CA ARG A 5 -9.86 19.07 -11.46
C ARG A 5 -9.93 18.97 -9.93
N ARG A 6 -9.94 17.74 -9.39
CA ARG A 6 -9.87 17.53 -7.94
C ARG A 6 -8.58 18.08 -7.35
N TYR A 7 -7.46 17.92 -8.10
CA TYR A 7 -6.17 18.46 -7.72
C TYR A 7 -6.22 19.99 -7.59
N VAL A 8 -6.69 20.68 -8.64
CA VAL A 8 -6.78 22.16 -8.67
C VAL A 8 -7.72 22.69 -7.58
N GLU A 9 -8.88 22.04 -7.38
CA GLU A 9 -9.81 22.42 -6.32
C GLU A 9 -9.19 22.29 -4.92
N GLY A 10 -8.37 21.26 -4.66
CA GLY A 10 -7.67 21.10 -3.39
C GLY A 10 -6.54 22.10 -3.19
N VAL A 11 -5.81 22.47 -4.25
CA VAL A 11 -4.84 23.57 -4.21
C VAL A 11 -5.55 24.90 -3.86
N ALA A 12 -6.68 25.16 -4.48
CA ALA A 12 -7.46 26.39 -4.23
C ALA A 12 -8.01 26.46 -2.78
N ARG A 13 -8.34 25.31 -2.16
CA ARG A 13 -8.75 25.24 -0.74
C ARG A 13 -7.57 25.26 0.25
N GLY A 14 -6.33 25.10 -0.25
CA GLY A 14 -5.14 24.99 0.61
C GLY A 14 -4.94 23.59 1.23
N ASP A 15 -5.63 22.56 0.72
CA ASP A 15 -5.48 21.17 1.19
C ASP A 15 -4.08 20.62 0.87
N TRP A 16 -3.49 21.06 -0.26
CA TRP A 16 -2.11 20.78 -0.69
C TRP A 16 -1.54 21.91 -1.55
N GLN A 17 -0.24 21.86 -1.77
CA GLN A 17 0.47 22.85 -2.60
C GLN A 17 0.51 22.38 -4.05
N ASP A 18 0.51 23.34 -4.99
CA ASP A 18 0.74 23.04 -6.40
C ASP A 18 2.19 22.57 -6.63
N ASP A 19 2.32 21.52 -7.43
CA ASP A 19 3.61 20.96 -7.84
C ASP A 19 3.57 20.69 -9.35
N PRO A 20 4.35 21.44 -10.15
CA PRO A 20 4.41 21.24 -11.59
C PRO A 20 4.78 19.82 -12.01
N ALA A 21 5.51 19.07 -11.19
CA ALA A 21 5.89 17.69 -11.47
C ALA A 21 4.67 16.75 -11.52
N GLN A 22 3.55 17.12 -10.90
CA GLN A 22 2.34 16.31 -10.87
C GLN A 22 1.44 16.49 -12.10
N GLN A 23 1.70 17.50 -12.94
CA GLN A 23 0.85 17.80 -14.11
C GLN A 23 0.87 16.69 -15.17
N ALA A 24 2.05 16.15 -15.48
CA ALA A 24 2.18 15.08 -16.48
C ALA A 24 1.43 13.79 -16.07
N PRO A 25 1.61 13.24 -14.85
CA PRO A 25 0.81 12.11 -14.40
C PRO A 25 -0.69 12.41 -14.34
N LEU A 26 -1.10 13.62 -13.93
CA LEU A 26 -2.51 14.02 -13.89
C LEU A 26 -3.15 14.00 -15.28
N ALA A 27 -2.46 14.46 -16.32
CA ALA A 27 -2.95 14.42 -17.69
C ALA A 27 -3.19 12.97 -18.17
N VAL A 28 -2.30 12.03 -17.82
CA VAL A 28 -2.47 10.61 -18.14
C VAL A 28 -3.65 10.01 -17.36
N LEU A 29 -3.79 10.33 -16.09
CA LEU A 29 -4.90 9.85 -15.26
C LEU A 29 -6.25 10.40 -15.74
N ASP A 30 -6.30 11.66 -16.22
CA ASP A 30 -7.50 12.24 -16.83
C ASP A 30 -7.91 11.51 -18.12
N ARG A 31 -6.92 11.18 -18.98
CA ARG A 31 -7.16 10.38 -20.17
C ARG A 31 -7.73 9.02 -19.82
N ILE A 32 -7.10 8.29 -18.90
CA ILE A 32 -7.56 6.96 -18.47
C ILE A 32 -8.99 7.06 -17.88
N HIS A 33 -9.24 8.07 -17.05
CA HIS A 33 -10.56 8.31 -16.48
C HIS A 33 -11.62 8.52 -17.56
N ALA A 34 -11.32 9.35 -18.57
CA ALA A 34 -12.24 9.64 -19.66
C ALA A 34 -12.49 8.41 -20.55
N ASP A 35 -11.44 7.65 -20.87
CA ASP A 35 -11.52 6.46 -21.73
C ASP A 35 -12.27 5.32 -21.03
N LEU A 36 -12.07 5.12 -19.72
CA LEU A 36 -12.84 4.16 -18.94
C LEU A 36 -14.34 4.47 -18.90
N LEU A 37 -14.73 5.74 -18.99
CA LEU A 37 -16.14 6.14 -18.98
C LEU A 37 -16.79 6.09 -20.37
N LYS A 38 -16.02 6.31 -21.45
CA LYS A 38 -16.52 6.22 -22.84
C LYS A 38 -16.80 4.78 -23.25
N ASP A 39 -15.91 3.88 -22.88
CA ASP A 39 -15.95 2.47 -23.28
C ASP A 39 -16.70 1.62 -22.24
N ALA A 40 -17.89 2.00 -21.81
CA ALA A 40 -18.73 1.11 -21.01
C ALA A 40 -18.95 -0.20 -21.79
N PRO A 41 -18.66 -1.39 -21.23
CA PRO A 41 -18.74 -2.63 -21.97
C PRO A 41 -20.17 -2.87 -22.43
N ALA A 42 -20.36 -3.08 -23.75
CA ALA A 42 -21.59 -3.65 -24.24
C ALA A 42 -21.83 -5.03 -23.58
N PRO A 43 -23.08 -5.41 -23.24
CA PRO A 43 -23.37 -6.71 -22.61
C PRO A 43 -22.72 -7.85 -23.41
N GLY A 44 -22.06 -8.78 -22.72
CA GLY A 44 -21.18 -9.81 -23.31
C GLY A 44 -21.82 -10.70 -24.42
N PHE A 45 -23.15 -10.72 -24.52
CA PHE A 45 -23.89 -11.41 -25.58
C PHE A 45 -23.74 -10.73 -26.94
N LEU A 46 -23.82 -9.40 -27.00
CA LEU A 46 -23.68 -8.62 -28.24
C LEU A 46 -22.23 -8.65 -28.77
N ARG A 47 -21.24 -8.77 -27.88
CA ARG A 47 -19.81 -8.83 -28.26
C ARG A 47 -19.45 -10.14 -28.99
N ARG A 48 -20.10 -11.26 -28.64
CA ARG A 48 -19.95 -12.57 -29.35
C ARG A 48 -20.60 -12.58 -30.73
N LEU A 49 -21.68 -11.83 -30.95
CA LEU A 49 -22.41 -11.81 -32.23
C LEU A 49 -21.77 -10.86 -33.26
N LEU A 50 -21.09 -9.80 -32.83
CA LEU A 50 -20.56 -8.76 -33.71
C LEU A 50 -19.14 -9.00 -34.21
N GLY A 51 -18.51 -10.18 -33.92
CA GLY A 51 -17.13 -10.50 -34.39
C GLY A 51 -16.17 -9.38 -34.00
N ALA A 52 -16.12 -9.02 -32.73
CA ALA A 52 -15.48 -7.80 -32.26
C ALA A 52 -14.01 -7.74 -32.70
N GLN A 53 -13.75 -6.85 -33.66
CA GLN A 53 -12.43 -6.24 -33.80
C GLN A 53 -12.01 -5.74 -32.41
N THR A 54 -10.78 -6.08 -32.02
CA THR A 54 -10.15 -5.66 -30.77
C THR A 54 -10.28 -4.14 -30.64
N GLN A 55 -11.25 -3.70 -29.83
CA GLN A 55 -11.33 -2.31 -29.41
C GLN A 55 -10.00 -2.00 -28.72
N ALA A 56 -9.30 -0.94 -29.14
CA ALA A 56 -8.01 -0.55 -28.60
C ALA A 56 -8.12 -0.54 -27.07
N SER A 57 -7.39 -1.41 -26.39
CA SER A 57 -7.45 -1.50 -24.93
C SER A 57 -6.99 -0.17 -24.37
N VAL A 58 -7.72 0.37 -23.39
CA VAL A 58 -7.31 1.59 -22.69
C VAL A 58 -5.94 1.38 -22.08
N ARG A 59 -4.96 2.17 -22.49
CA ARG A 59 -3.62 2.10 -21.87
C ARG A 59 -3.72 2.58 -20.43
N GLY A 60 -3.14 1.80 -19.52
CA GLY A 60 -3.04 2.12 -18.09
C GLY A 60 -1.92 3.10 -17.76
N LEU A 61 -1.48 3.09 -16.50
CA LEU A 61 -0.38 3.92 -16.01
C LEU A 61 0.58 3.10 -15.15
N TYR A 62 1.87 3.19 -15.42
CA TYR A 62 2.95 2.80 -14.54
C TYR A 62 3.64 4.07 -14.04
N LEU A 63 3.29 4.51 -12.82
CA LEU A 63 3.81 5.72 -12.20
C LEU A 63 4.97 5.35 -11.27
N TRP A 64 6.18 5.77 -11.60
CA TRP A 64 7.36 5.44 -10.81
C TRP A 64 8.13 6.69 -10.36
N GLY A 65 9.02 6.52 -9.42
CA GLY A 65 9.86 7.59 -8.88
C GLY A 65 10.17 7.41 -7.40
N GLY A 66 10.97 8.28 -6.83
CA GLY A 66 11.38 8.24 -5.44
C GLY A 66 10.21 8.23 -4.45
N VAL A 67 10.50 7.81 -3.24
CA VAL A 67 9.52 7.78 -2.14
C VAL A 67 9.11 9.22 -1.76
N GLY A 68 7.88 9.39 -1.25
CA GLY A 68 7.41 10.70 -0.78
C GLY A 68 7.02 11.71 -1.88
N ARG A 69 7.12 11.35 -3.15
CA ARG A 69 6.88 12.25 -4.29
C ARG A 69 5.40 12.48 -4.63
N GLY A 70 4.49 11.81 -3.94
CA GLY A 70 3.04 11.99 -4.17
C GLY A 70 2.41 10.99 -5.14
N LYS A 71 3.08 9.89 -5.53
CA LYS A 71 2.51 8.84 -6.41
C LYS A 71 1.17 8.32 -5.92
N THR A 72 1.13 7.89 -4.66
CA THR A 72 -0.08 7.37 -4.01
C THR A 72 -1.19 8.40 -3.99
N PHE A 73 -0.87 9.65 -3.68
CA PHE A 73 -1.81 10.77 -3.70
C PHE A 73 -2.45 11.00 -5.07
N LEU A 74 -1.67 10.97 -6.15
CA LEU A 74 -2.20 11.12 -7.52
C LEU A 74 -3.14 9.96 -7.91
N ILE A 75 -2.75 8.73 -7.55
CA ILE A 75 -3.58 7.54 -7.75
C ILE A 75 -4.87 7.63 -6.91
N ASP A 76 -4.82 8.21 -5.71
CA ASP A 76 -5.99 8.48 -4.87
C ASP A 76 -7.00 9.40 -5.56
N LEU A 77 -6.51 10.52 -6.10
CA LEU A 77 -7.36 11.46 -6.83
C LEU A 77 -8.08 10.78 -8.01
N PHE A 78 -7.38 9.88 -8.70
CA PHE A 78 -7.95 9.09 -9.79
C PHE A 78 -8.96 8.06 -9.26
N TYR A 79 -8.55 7.21 -8.31
CA TYR A 79 -9.38 6.10 -7.83
C TYR A 79 -10.66 6.59 -7.19
N ASP A 80 -10.57 7.57 -6.29
CA ASP A 80 -11.73 8.14 -5.61
C ASP A 80 -12.64 8.94 -6.57
N GLY A 81 -12.03 9.56 -7.61
CA GLY A 81 -12.76 10.31 -8.64
C GLY A 81 -13.48 9.45 -9.68
N LEU A 82 -13.12 8.17 -9.81
CA LEU A 82 -13.67 7.27 -10.81
C LEU A 82 -15.02 6.70 -10.35
N PRO A 83 -16.15 6.98 -11.04
CA PRO A 83 -17.49 6.56 -10.63
C PRO A 83 -17.79 5.10 -11.02
N LEU A 84 -16.88 4.17 -10.68
CA LEU A 84 -17.07 2.74 -10.86
C LEU A 84 -17.30 2.07 -9.50
N PRO A 85 -18.09 0.99 -9.43
CA PRO A 85 -18.33 0.28 -8.19
C PRO A 85 -17.05 -0.37 -7.65
N GLU A 86 -16.85 -0.31 -6.35
CA GLU A 86 -15.71 -0.92 -5.69
C GLU A 86 -15.88 -2.43 -5.53
N VAL A 87 -14.89 -3.19 -5.98
CA VAL A 87 -14.86 -4.65 -5.84
C VAL A 87 -13.97 -5.02 -4.65
N ARG A 88 -14.58 -5.50 -3.57
CA ARG A 88 -13.84 -5.98 -2.41
C ARG A 88 -13.32 -7.40 -2.63
N ALA A 89 -12.15 -7.73 -2.09
CA ALA A 89 -11.68 -9.10 -2.00
C ALA A 89 -12.70 -9.90 -1.17
N LYS A 90 -13.23 -10.98 -1.75
CA LYS A 90 -14.11 -11.91 -1.03
C LYS A 90 -13.31 -13.17 -0.75
N SER A 91 -13.54 -13.77 0.43
CA SER A 91 -13.08 -15.12 0.75
C SER A 91 -13.54 -16.11 -0.34
N ALA A 92 -12.75 -17.16 -0.58
CA ALA A 92 -13.05 -18.20 -1.57
C ALA A 92 -14.45 -18.82 -1.40
N THR A 93 -15.02 -18.78 -0.18
CA THR A 93 -16.38 -19.27 0.13
C THR A 93 -17.51 -18.33 -0.36
N ASP A 94 -17.24 -17.07 -0.65
CA ASP A 94 -18.22 -16.09 -1.15
C ASP A 94 -18.33 -16.07 -2.68
N ALA A 95 -17.44 -16.74 -3.41
CA ALA A 95 -17.42 -16.77 -4.87
C ALA A 95 -18.71 -17.41 -5.46
N ALA A 96 -19.28 -18.41 -4.78
CA ALA A 96 -20.49 -19.10 -5.22
C ALA A 96 -21.79 -18.28 -5.07
N ARG A 97 -21.79 -17.24 -4.22
CA ARG A 97 -22.98 -16.39 -3.98
C ARG A 97 -23.00 -15.06 -4.78
N ALA A 98 -21.91 -14.71 -5.45
CA ALA A 98 -21.77 -13.43 -6.15
C ALA A 98 -21.98 -13.48 -7.67
N ALA A 99 -22.71 -14.48 -8.16
CA ALA A 99 -23.11 -14.60 -9.58
C ALA A 99 -24.13 -13.53 -10.04
N ASN A 100 -24.53 -12.61 -9.16
CA ASN A 100 -25.46 -11.55 -9.48
C ASN A 100 -24.80 -10.16 -9.35
N GLY A 101 -24.40 -9.59 -10.49
CA GLY A 101 -24.47 -8.16 -10.70
C GLY A 101 -23.19 -7.34 -10.57
N ASN A 102 -22.06 -7.77 -11.19
CA ASN A 102 -21.03 -6.79 -11.55
C ASN A 102 -20.56 -7.11 -12.99
N ASP A 103 -21.12 -6.43 -13.96
CA ASP A 103 -20.93 -6.68 -15.41
C ASP A 103 -19.51 -6.33 -15.92
N GLY A 104 -18.47 -6.70 -15.18
CA GLY A 104 -17.07 -6.42 -15.53
C GLY A 104 -16.71 -4.94 -15.49
N ASN A 105 -17.43 -4.14 -14.73
CA ASN A 105 -17.28 -2.68 -14.69
C ASN A 105 -16.83 -2.14 -13.31
N GLY A 106 -16.18 -2.97 -12.50
CA GLY A 106 -15.72 -2.59 -11.17
C GLY A 106 -14.30 -2.04 -11.15
N LYS A 107 -13.97 -1.29 -10.08
CA LYS A 107 -12.61 -0.87 -9.74
C LYS A 107 -12.14 -1.58 -8.48
N ARG A 108 -10.85 -1.91 -8.44
CA ARG A 108 -10.22 -2.50 -7.26
C ARG A 108 -8.85 -1.89 -7.03
N ARG A 109 -8.53 -1.67 -5.75
CA ARG A 109 -7.21 -1.23 -5.31
C ARG A 109 -6.67 -2.15 -4.23
N THR A 110 -5.39 -2.49 -4.33
CA THR A 110 -4.69 -3.34 -3.35
C THR A 110 -3.19 -3.14 -3.48
N HIS A 111 -2.43 -3.50 -2.44
CA HIS A 111 -0.98 -3.58 -2.54
C HIS A 111 -0.56 -4.80 -3.36
N PHE A 112 0.56 -4.68 -4.08
CA PHE A 112 1.06 -5.72 -4.98
C PHE A 112 1.24 -7.08 -4.29
N HIS A 113 1.85 -7.12 -3.11
CA HIS A 113 2.09 -8.38 -2.40
C HIS A 113 0.80 -9.10 -1.98
N ARG A 114 -0.24 -8.36 -1.57
CA ARG A 114 -1.57 -8.92 -1.27
C ARG A 114 -2.25 -9.47 -2.51
N PHE A 115 -2.09 -8.77 -3.61
CA PHE A 115 -2.59 -9.20 -4.90
C PHE A 115 -1.94 -10.53 -5.30
N MET A 116 -0.61 -10.68 -5.21
CA MET A 116 0.10 -11.90 -5.55
C MET A 116 -0.28 -13.06 -4.63
N ARG A 117 -0.45 -12.83 -3.33
CA ARG A 117 -0.96 -13.84 -2.39
C ARG A 117 -2.34 -14.36 -2.81
N GLU A 118 -3.28 -13.48 -3.14
CA GLU A 118 -4.60 -13.87 -3.63
C GLU A 118 -4.55 -14.63 -4.94
N VAL A 119 -3.65 -14.27 -5.86
CA VAL A 119 -3.40 -15.03 -7.08
C VAL A 119 -2.98 -16.45 -6.76
N GLN A 120 -2.03 -16.63 -5.87
CA GLN A 120 -1.53 -17.95 -5.46
C GLN A 120 -2.63 -18.79 -4.80
N GLU A 121 -3.42 -18.21 -3.90
CA GLU A 121 -4.57 -18.87 -3.28
C GLU A 121 -5.60 -19.36 -4.33
N ARG A 122 -5.91 -18.52 -5.32
CA ARG A 122 -6.85 -18.89 -6.40
C ARG A 122 -6.28 -19.94 -7.34
N LEU A 123 -4.98 -19.90 -7.64
CA LEU A 123 -4.32 -20.93 -8.42
C LEU A 123 -4.38 -22.29 -7.73
N HIS A 124 -4.18 -22.33 -6.41
CA HIS A 124 -4.35 -23.56 -5.63
C HIS A 124 -5.80 -24.07 -5.69
N ALA A 125 -6.78 -23.17 -5.62
CA ALA A 125 -8.21 -23.55 -5.72
C ALA A 125 -8.60 -24.10 -7.11
N HIS A 126 -7.84 -23.78 -8.15
CA HIS A 126 -8.05 -24.25 -9.53
C HIS A 126 -6.96 -25.21 -10.02
N ALA A 127 -6.20 -25.85 -9.12
CA ALA A 127 -5.04 -26.67 -9.47
C ALA A 127 -5.37 -27.83 -10.45
N ASP A 128 -6.59 -28.34 -10.40
CA ASP A 128 -7.06 -29.44 -11.26
C ASP A 128 -7.51 -28.98 -12.66
N GLN A 129 -7.43 -27.70 -12.98
CA GLN A 129 -7.88 -27.16 -14.27
C GLN A 129 -6.73 -27.05 -15.28
N PRO A 130 -7.00 -27.18 -16.61
CA PRO A 130 -5.95 -27.15 -17.63
C PRO A 130 -5.15 -25.83 -17.71
N ASP A 131 -5.80 -24.69 -17.46
CA ASP A 131 -5.15 -23.34 -17.42
C ASP A 131 -5.74 -22.52 -16.24
N PRO A 132 -5.28 -22.79 -15.01
CA PRO A 132 -5.78 -22.11 -13.81
C PRO A 132 -5.64 -20.58 -13.90
N LEU A 133 -4.55 -20.10 -14.50
CA LEU A 133 -4.27 -18.67 -14.59
C LEU A 133 -5.25 -17.93 -15.52
N ALA A 134 -5.62 -18.54 -16.64
CA ALA A 134 -6.64 -18.00 -17.53
C ALA A 134 -8.02 -17.95 -16.85
N LEU A 135 -8.34 -18.92 -16.00
CA LEU A 135 -9.58 -18.89 -15.21
C LEU A 135 -9.57 -17.73 -14.22
N VAL A 136 -8.49 -17.56 -13.46
CA VAL A 136 -8.32 -16.45 -12.50
C VAL A 136 -8.45 -15.11 -13.21
N ALA A 137 -7.80 -14.92 -14.36
CA ALA A 137 -7.89 -13.68 -15.14
C ALA A 137 -9.33 -13.39 -15.62
N ARG A 138 -10.06 -14.42 -16.09
CA ARG A 138 -11.47 -14.30 -16.51
C ARG A 138 -12.39 -13.97 -15.35
N GLU A 139 -12.20 -14.61 -14.19
CA GLU A 139 -12.96 -14.31 -12.97
C GLU A 139 -12.78 -12.84 -12.55
N TRP A 140 -11.57 -12.33 -12.66
CA TRP A 140 -11.33 -10.93 -12.37
C TRP A 140 -11.94 -10.01 -13.41
N ARG A 141 -11.81 -10.33 -14.70
CA ARG A 141 -12.42 -9.53 -15.77
C ARG A 141 -13.94 -9.44 -15.66
N GLN A 142 -14.61 -10.50 -15.20
CA GLN A 142 -16.05 -10.49 -14.95
C GLN A 142 -16.46 -9.46 -13.88
N ARG A 143 -15.53 -8.99 -13.07
CA ARG A 143 -15.77 -8.09 -11.95
C ARG A 143 -15.05 -6.76 -12.08
N LEU A 144 -13.87 -6.75 -12.72
CA LEU A 144 -12.95 -5.63 -12.76
C LEU A 144 -12.81 -5.06 -14.18
N ARG A 145 -12.89 -3.74 -14.25
CA ARG A 145 -12.45 -2.99 -15.41
C ARG A 145 -11.08 -2.37 -15.18
N VAL A 146 -10.83 -1.90 -13.97
CA VAL A 146 -9.55 -1.30 -13.59
C VAL A 146 -9.02 -1.94 -12.31
N LEU A 147 -7.74 -2.30 -12.35
CA LEU A 147 -6.95 -2.77 -11.22
C LEU A 147 -5.90 -1.73 -10.86
N VAL A 148 -5.92 -1.30 -9.61
CA VAL A 148 -4.90 -0.40 -9.06
C VAL A 148 -4.01 -1.18 -8.11
N LEU A 149 -2.71 -1.22 -8.40
CA LEU A 149 -1.70 -1.88 -7.58
C LEU A 149 -0.76 -0.84 -6.98
N ASP A 150 -0.79 -0.71 -5.67
CA ASP A 150 0.17 0.12 -4.96
C ASP A 150 1.46 -0.65 -4.70
N GLU A 151 2.58 0.07 -4.68
CA GLU A 151 3.90 -0.46 -4.37
C GLU A 151 4.28 -1.69 -5.20
N PHE A 152 4.20 -1.54 -6.52
CA PHE A 152 4.54 -2.60 -7.45
C PHE A 152 6.06 -2.86 -7.43
N PHE A 153 6.44 -4.03 -6.95
CA PHE A 153 7.83 -4.47 -6.94
C PHE A 153 7.91 -6.00 -7.00
N VAL A 154 8.99 -6.54 -7.50
CA VAL A 154 9.18 -7.99 -7.67
C VAL A 154 10.56 -8.37 -7.13
N ILE A 155 10.59 -9.27 -6.14
CA ILE A 155 11.83 -9.78 -5.53
C ILE A 155 11.89 -11.30 -5.52
N ASP A 156 10.75 -11.97 -5.49
CA ASP A 156 10.67 -13.43 -5.45
C ASP A 156 10.56 -14.03 -6.85
N ILE A 157 11.24 -15.17 -7.07
CA ILE A 157 11.24 -15.86 -8.35
C ILE A 157 9.87 -16.43 -8.72
N GLY A 158 9.11 -16.91 -7.74
CA GLY A 158 7.77 -17.46 -7.95
C GLY A 158 6.82 -16.38 -8.47
N ASP A 159 6.83 -15.22 -7.83
CA ASP A 159 6.06 -14.06 -8.27
C ASP A 159 6.51 -13.56 -9.65
N ALA A 160 7.83 -13.49 -9.90
CA ALA A 160 8.38 -13.08 -11.19
C ALA A 160 7.90 -13.97 -12.34
N MET A 161 7.94 -15.29 -12.15
CA MET A 161 7.53 -16.26 -13.18
C MET A 161 6.02 -16.29 -13.42
N LEU A 162 5.24 -16.04 -12.35
CA LEU A 162 3.79 -16.01 -12.42
C LEU A 162 3.27 -14.71 -13.03
N LEU A 163 3.90 -13.59 -12.68
CA LEU A 163 3.42 -12.24 -13.02
C LEU A 163 3.38 -11.99 -14.53
N GLY A 164 4.38 -12.44 -15.29
CA GLY A 164 4.41 -12.25 -16.75
C GLY A 164 3.20 -12.87 -17.42
N ARG A 165 2.91 -14.13 -17.10
CA ARG A 165 1.75 -14.85 -17.64
C ARG A 165 0.42 -14.26 -17.16
N LEU A 166 0.38 -13.79 -15.92
CA LEU A 166 -0.80 -13.16 -15.34
C LEU A 166 -1.13 -11.84 -16.02
N LEU A 167 -0.12 -10.97 -16.20
CA LEU A 167 -0.30 -9.69 -16.90
C LEU A 167 -0.78 -9.88 -18.32
N GLU A 168 -0.19 -10.84 -19.08
CA GLU A 168 -0.65 -11.20 -20.41
C GLU A 168 -2.15 -11.50 -20.42
N LYS A 169 -2.59 -12.42 -19.55
CA LYS A 169 -4.01 -12.80 -19.46
C LYS A 169 -4.94 -11.65 -19.03
N LEU A 170 -4.50 -10.81 -18.10
CA LEU A 170 -5.29 -9.66 -17.66
C LEU A 170 -5.44 -8.61 -18.77
N PHE A 171 -4.36 -8.34 -19.52
CA PHE A 171 -4.40 -7.41 -20.65
C PHE A 171 -5.20 -7.95 -21.83
N ASP A 172 -5.07 -9.24 -22.15
CA ASP A 172 -5.89 -9.94 -23.16
C ASP A 172 -7.39 -9.85 -22.84
N GLU A 173 -7.75 -9.96 -21.56
CA GLU A 173 -9.13 -9.80 -21.10
C GLU A 173 -9.54 -8.31 -21.02
N GLY A 174 -8.66 -7.35 -21.23
CA GLY A 174 -8.93 -5.91 -21.26
C GLY A 174 -9.05 -5.27 -19.87
N VAL A 175 -8.36 -5.79 -18.85
CA VAL A 175 -8.24 -5.12 -17.55
C VAL A 175 -7.22 -3.98 -17.68
N VAL A 176 -7.60 -2.78 -17.25
CA VAL A 176 -6.71 -1.62 -17.23
C VAL A 176 -5.91 -1.61 -15.93
N LEU A 177 -4.59 -1.53 -16.03
CA LEU A 177 -3.68 -1.48 -14.88
C LEU A 177 -3.24 -0.04 -14.60
N VAL A 178 -3.41 0.40 -13.36
CA VAL A 178 -2.79 1.63 -12.83
C VAL A 178 -1.92 1.24 -11.64
N THR A 179 -0.64 1.60 -11.66
CA THR A 179 0.26 1.15 -10.60
C THR A 179 1.27 2.22 -10.19
N SER A 180 1.68 2.19 -8.92
CA SER A 180 2.81 2.96 -8.40
C SER A 180 4.00 2.05 -8.11
N SER A 181 5.21 2.53 -8.39
CA SER A 181 6.46 1.82 -8.08
C SER A 181 7.54 2.80 -7.65
N ASN A 182 8.54 2.30 -6.92
CA ASN A 182 9.77 3.05 -6.62
C ASN A 182 10.87 2.81 -7.66
N ALA A 183 10.67 1.85 -8.57
CA ALA A 183 11.61 1.47 -9.61
C ALA A 183 11.01 1.68 -11.00
N ALA A 184 11.84 2.03 -11.97
CA ALA A 184 11.46 2.00 -13.38
C ALA A 184 11.15 0.56 -13.81
N PRO A 185 10.31 0.32 -14.86
CA PRO A 185 10.00 -1.02 -15.31
C PRO A 185 11.23 -1.86 -15.61
N GLN A 186 12.24 -1.28 -16.25
CA GLN A 186 13.50 -1.94 -16.59
C GLN A 186 14.36 -2.33 -15.38
N ASP A 187 14.13 -1.72 -14.21
CA ASP A 187 14.86 -2.03 -12.99
C ASP A 187 14.12 -3.04 -12.10
N LEU A 188 12.89 -3.41 -12.47
CA LEU A 188 12.15 -4.47 -11.76
C LEU A 188 12.93 -5.79 -11.85
N TYR A 189 13.05 -6.45 -10.69
CA TYR A 189 13.72 -7.75 -10.56
C TYR A 189 15.14 -7.76 -11.13
N ARG A 190 15.91 -6.65 -10.97
CA ARG A 190 17.18 -6.39 -11.67
C ARG A 190 18.22 -7.47 -11.45
N ASP A 191 18.41 -7.91 -10.21
CA ASP A 191 19.40 -8.93 -9.83
C ASP A 191 18.76 -10.31 -9.57
N GLY A 192 17.52 -10.48 -10.03
CA GLY A 192 16.73 -11.67 -9.75
C GLY A 192 17.18 -12.90 -10.56
N LEU A 193 17.03 -14.07 -9.94
CA LEU A 193 17.35 -15.35 -10.55
C LEU A 193 16.47 -15.60 -11.81
N GLN A 194 17.09 -15.99 -12.93
CA GLN A 194 16.42 -16.18 -14.23
C GLN A 194 15.69 -14.92 -14.75
N ARG A 195 16.22 -13.75 -14.51
CA ARG A 195 15.65 -12.45 -14.92
C ARG A 195 15.21 -12.41 -16.40
N ALA A 196 15.93 -13.12 -17.29
CA ALA A 196 15.57 -13.19 -18.71
C ALA A 196 14.13 -13.67 -18.95
N ARG A 197 13.58 -14.50 -18.07
CA ARG A 197 12.18 -14.96 -18.13
C ARG A 197 11.17 -13.92 -17.64
N PHE A 198 11.63 -12.90 -16.92
CA PHE A 198 10.79 -11.80 -16.46
C PHE A 198 10.74 -10.63 -17.45
N LEU A 199 11.70 -10.51 -18.38
CA LEU A 199 11.72 -9.44 -19.39
C LEU A 199 10.42 -9.31 -20.19
N PRO A 200 9.73 -10.40 -20.58
CA PRO A 200 8.43 -10.28 -21.24
C PRO A 200 7.36 -9.56 -20.39
N ALA A 201 7.39 -9.70 -19.06
CA ALA A 201 6.48 -8.97 -18.17
C ALA A 201 6.76 -7.46 -18.20
N ILE A 202 8.02 -7.06 -18.24
CA ILE A 202 8.43 -5.66 -18.41
C ILE A 202 7.91 -5.12 -19.74
N ALA A 203 8.11 -5.85 -20.83
CA ALA A 203 7.63 -5.45 -22.16
C ALA A 203 6.10 -5.29 -22.20
N LEU A 204 5.34 -6.15 -21.51
CA LEU A 204 3.90 -6.04 -21.40
C LEU A 204 3.49 -4.76 -20.63
N LEU A 205 4.19 -4.43 -19.54
CA LEU A 205 3.94 -3.19 -18.80
C LEU A 205 4.17 -1.96 -19.68
N GLU A 206 5.28 -1.91 -20.43
CA GLU A 206 5.60 -0.81 -21.34
C GLU A 206 4.62 -0.72 -22.54
N GLN A 207 4.12 -1.86 -23.00
CA GLN A 207 3.14 -1.92 -24.09
C GLN A 207 1.75 -1.44 -23.65
N HIS A 208 1.30 -1.84 -22.47
CA HIS A 208 -0.09 -1.64 -21.99
C HIS A 208 -0.25 -0.47 -21.02
N CYS A 209 0.85 0.12 -20.54
CA CYS A 209 0.81 1.29 -19.65
C CYS A 209 1.61 2.45 -20.22
N ASP A 210 1.20 3.66 -19.94
CA ASP A 210 2.08 4.82 -20.06
C ASP A 210 3.02 4.82 -18.87
N VAL A 211 4.32 4.79 -19.14
CA VAL A 211 5.37 4.80 -18.11
C VAL A 211 5.72 6.26 -17.82
N VAL A 212 5.42 6.71 -16.61
CA VAL A 212 5.66 8.10 -16.19
C VAL A 212 6.54 8.13 -14.96
N GLU A 213 7.64 8.87 -15.05
CA GLU A 213 8.48 9.17 -13.90
C GLU A 213 7.97 10.41 -13.17
N LEU A 214 7.78 10.31 -11.86
CA LEU A 214 7.45 11.44 -11.01
C LEU A 214 8.72 12.02 -10.38
N ILE A 215 9.30 13.03 -11.05
CA ILE A 215 10.47 13.75 -10.57
C ILE A 215 10.01 15.00 -9.83
N SER A 216 9.66 14.87 -8.56
CA SER A 216 9.39 16.01 -7.68
C SER A 216 10.61 16.28 -6.79
N THR A 217 10.97 17.53 -6.60
CA THR A 217 12.01 17.94 -5.65
C THR A 217 11.49 17.95 -4.21
N THR A 218 10.18 17.90 -4.03
CA THR A 218 9.53 17.97 -2.72
C THR A 218 9.18 16.59 -2.20
N ASP A 219 9.77 16.19 -1.09
CA ASP A 219 9.28 15.04 -0.30
C ASP A 219 8.22 15.53 0.69
N TYR A 220 6.97 15.31 0.36
CA TYR A 220 5.83 15.76 1.16
C TYR A 220 5.76 15.07 2.53
N ARG A 221 6.19 13.81 2.63
CA ARG A 221 6.24 13.06 3.89
C ARG A 221 7.36 13.60 4.79
N LEU A 222 8.55 13.77 4.22
CA LEU A 222 9.70 14.32 4.92
C LEU A 222 9.33 15.67 5.54
N ARG A 223 8.68 16.54 4.76
CA ARG A 223 8.25 17.85 5.23
C ARG A 223 7.26 17.77 6.42
N ALA A 224 6.32 16.84 6.41
CA ALA A 224 5.36 16.67 7.50
C ALA A 224 6.03 16.07 8.76
N LEU A 225 6.96 15.12 8.58
CA LEU A 225 7.68 14.49 9.70
C LEU A 225 8.72 15.41 10.32
N THR A 226 9.44 16.23 9.52
CA THR A 226 10.50 17.12 10.01
C THR A 226 10.01 18.41 10.64
N ARG A 227 8.78 18.84 10.35
CA ARG A 227 8.20 20.08 10.91
C ARG A 227 7.85 20.00 12.38
N SER A 228 7.62 18.81 12.91
CA SER A 228 7.19 18.62 14.30
C SER A 228 7.80 17.34 14.87
N PRO A 229 8.03 17.25 16.16
CA PRO A 229 8.56 16.06 16.81
C PRO A 229 7.74 14.82 16.50
N VAL A 230 8.41 13.67 16.35
CA VAL A 230 7.78 12.35 16.13
C VAL A 230 7.77 11.50 17.40
N TYR A 231 8.47 11.92 18.44
CA TYR A 231 8.54 11.28 19.75
C TYR A 231 8.16 12.28 20.83
N ARG A 232 7.18 11.96 21.67
CA ARG A 232 6.74 12.78 22.80
C ARG A 232 6.85 12.01 24.10
N ALA A 233 7.53 12.57 25.09
CA ALA A 233 7.60 12.08 26.45
C ALA A 233 7.69 13.27 27.42
N PRO A 234 7.23 13.13 28.69
CA PRO A 234 6.52 11.99 29.26
C PRO A 234 5.05 11.90 28.82
N LEU A 235 4.38 10.80 29.15
CA LEU A 235 2.93 10.67 28.97
C LEU A 235 2.19 11.65 29.88
N ASP A 236 1.21 12.33 29.32
CA ASP A 236 0.33 13.27 30.00
C ASP A 236 -1.07 13.27 29.37
N ALA A 237 -1.99 14.06 29.93
CA ALA A 237 -3.36 14.18 29.44
C ALA A 237 -3.47 14.73 28.01
N GLN A 238 -2.39 15.29 27.45
CA GLN A 238 -2.37 15.84 26.08
C GLN A 238 -1.76 14.87 25.07
N SER A 239 -1.22 13.72 25.50
CA SER A 239 -0.52 12.77 24.64
C SER A 239 -1.40 12.25 23.49
N ASP A 240 -2.65 11.89 23.79
CA ASP A 240 -3.61 11.45 22.78
C ASP A 240 -4.01 12.56 21.81
N ALA A 241 -4.24 13.77 22.31
CA ALA A 241 -4.57 14.93 21.49
C ALA A 241 -3.41 15.30 20.55
N TRP A 242 -2.17 15.16 21.02
CA TRP A 242 -0.96 15.36 20.21
C TRP A 242 -0.86 14.31 19.09
N LEU A 243 -1.06 13.02 19.37
CA LEU A 243 -1.08 11.98 18.34
C LEU A 243 -2.20 12.21 17.33
N ALA A 244 -3.40 12.62 17.77
CA ALA A 244 -4.51 12.95 16.88
C ALA A 244 -4.19 14.15 15.97
N GLN A 245 -3.45 15.13 16.48
CA GLN A 245 -2.94 16.23 15.66
C GLN A 245 -1.93 15.73 14.63
N ARG A 246 -0.93 14.92 15.03
CA ARG A 246 0.05 14.33 14.13
C ARG A 246 -0.60 13.47 13.05
N TRP A 247 -1.62 12.68 13.42
CA TRP A 247 -2.40 11.90 12.46
C TRP A 247 -2.97 12.75 11.34
N ARG A 248 -3.60 13.88 11.68
CA ARG A 248 -4.18 14.82 10.70
C ARG A 248 -3.11 15.52 9.85
N GLU A 249 -2.00 15.95 10.46
CA GLU A 249 -0.88 16.62 9.76
C GLU A 249 -0.20 15.70 8.75
N LEU A 250 -0.20 14.38 8.99
CA LEU A 250 0.33 13.34 8.10
C LEU A 250 -0.69 12.91 7.02
N GLY A 251 -1.87 13.50 6.98
CA GLY A 251 -2.92 13.20 6.01
C GLY A 251 -3.85 12.05 6.40
N GLY A 252 -3.87 11.69 7.68
CA GLY A 252 -4.83 10.72 8.21
C GLY A 252 -6.23 11.29 8.26
N ASP A 253 -7.20 10.48 7.84
CA ASP A 253 -8.62 10.81 7.87
C ASP A 253 -9.36 10.04 8.99
N ALA A 254 -10.65 10.34 9.15
CA ALA A 254 -11.52 9.68 10.14
C ALA A 254 -12.29 8.47 9.55
N SER A 255 -12.00 8.05 8.33
CA SER A 255 -12.84 7.08 7.60
C SER A 255 -12.79 5.66 8.17
N HIS A 256 -11.74 5.32 8.91
CA HIS A 256 -11.53 3.98 9.47
C HIS A 256 -11.09 4.02 10.94
N MET A 257 -11.82 4.79 11.75
CA MET A 257 -11.61 4.80 13.21
C MET A 257 -12.09 3.49 13.82
N ASP A 258 -11.31 2.92 14.73
CA ASP A 258 -11.63 1.72 15.54
C ASP A 258 -12.00 0.45 14.72
N ALA A 259 -11.64 0.39 13.44
CA ALA A 259 -12.04 -0.70 12.55
C ALA A 259 -11.29 -2.02 12.81
N GLY A 260 -10.10 -1.99 13.42
CA GLY A 260 -9.18 -3.12 13.51
C GLY A 260 -8.59 -3.51 12.15
N ILE A 261 -7.46 -4.20 12.19
CA ILE A 261 -6.84 -4.85 11.02
C ILE A 261 -6.77 -6.36 11.23
N VAL A 262 -6.70 -7.12 10.15
CA VAL A 262 -6.48 -8.56 10.22
C VAL A 262 -5.06 -8.83 9.77
N VAL A 263 -4.27 -9.42 10.68
CA VAL A 263 -2.88 -9.78 10.48
C VAL A 263 -2.73 -11.27 10.81
N GLU A 264 -2.16 -12.06 9.94
CA GLU A 264 -2.03 -13.53 10.12
C GLU A 264 -3.35 -14.19 10.60
N GLY A 265 -4.49 -13.76 10.04
CA GLY A 265 -5.82 -14.27 10.39
C GLY A 265 -6.36 -13.79 11.75
N ARG A 266 -5.65 -12.95 12.48
CA ARG A 266 -6.04 -12.43 13.80
C ARG A 266 -6.38 -10.95 13.72
N ARG A 267 -7.44 -10.55 14.40
CA ARG A 267 -7.82 -9.14 14.46
C ARG A 267 -6.96 -8.39 15.49
N ILE A 268 -6.34 -7.31 15.06
CA ILE A 268 -5.63 -6.36 15.93
C ILE A 268 -6.44 -5.06 15.98
N PRO A 269 -6.81 -4.59 17.17
CA PRO A 269 -7.50 -3.30 17.30
C PRO A 269 -6.57 -2.16 16.87
N VAL A 270 -7.14 -1.18 16.19
CA VAL A 270 -6.45 0.06 15.80
C VAL A 270 -7.32 1.25 16.15
N ARG A 271 -6.70 2.35 16.54
CA ARG A 271 -7.39 3.64 16.77
C ARG A 271 -7.85 4.24 15.44
N ALA A 272 -6.99 4.20 14.45
CA ALA A 272 -7.31 4.69 13.11
C ALA A 272 -6.46 3.99 12.06
N ARG A 273 -6.97 3.93 10.83
CA ARG A 273 -6.24 3.47 9.66
C ARG A 273 -6.52 4.40 8.48
N SER A 274 -5.51 4.82 7.80
CA SER A 274 -5.57 5.56 6.55
C SER A 274 -4.48 5.06 5.60
N LYS A 275 -4.46 5.55 4.38
CA LYS A 275 -3.61 5.13 3.26
C LYS A 275 -2.12 4.93 3.65
N GLY A 276 -1.72 3.68 3.91
CA GLY A 276 -0.36 3.33 4.30
C GLY A 276 0.05 3.80 5.71
N MET A 277 -0.90 4.27 6.51
CA MET A 277 -0.67 4.65 7.91
C MET A 277 -1.62 3.90 8.84
N CYS A 278 -1.14 3.59 10.04
CA CYS A 278 -1.96 2.96 11.07
C CYS A 278 -1.62 3.51 12.46
N TRP A 279 -2.64 3.68 13.28
CA TRP A 279 -2.50 4.16 14.65
C TRP A 279 -2.95 3.10 15.64
N PHE A 280 -2.01 2.67 16.48
CA PHE A 280 -2.20 1.66 17.51
C PHE A 280 -2.01 2.24 18.91
N ASP A 281 -2.61 1.58 19.89
CA ASP A 281 -2.15 1.64 21.25
C ASP A 281 -1.04 0.60 21.50
N PHE A 282 -0.10 0.91 22.38
CA PHE A 282 0.97 0.02 22.76
C PHE A 282 0.46 -1.37 23.20
N GLU A 283 -0.61 -1.39 24.01
CA GLU A 283 -1.23 -2.63 24.49
C GLU A 283 -1.64 -3.57 23.36
N ALA A 284 -2.20 -3.03 22.27
CA ALA A 284 -2.64 -3.82 21.11
C ALA A 284 -1.49 -4.53 20.40
N LEU A 285 -0.29 -3.93 20.42
CA LEU A 285 0.90 -4.44 19.77
C LEU A 285 1.77 -5.29 20.70
N CYS A 286 1.91 -4.93 21.98
CA CYS A 286 2.93 -5.50 22.84
C CYS A 286 2.41 -6.25 24.08
N GLU A 287 1.16 -6.04 24.52
CA GLU A 287 0.62 -6.73 25.71
C GLU A 287 -0.26 -7.95 25.36
N GLY A 288 -0.53 -8.20 24.06
CA GLY A 288 -1.25 -9.37 23.58
C GLY A 288 -0.36 -10.46 22.99
N PRO A 289 -0.94 -11.57 22.52
CA PRO A 289 -0.21 -12.67 21.88
C PRO A 289 0.22 -12.26 20.46
N ARG A 290 1.30 -11.48 20.37
CA ARG A 290 1.92 -11.00 19.13
C ARG A 290 3.31 -11.60 18.96
N GLY A 291 3.71 -11.79 17.69
CA GLY A 291 5.02 -12.31 17.33
C GLY A 291 5.62 -11.59 16.13
N SER A 292 6.83 -11.96 15.75
CA SER A 292 7.55 -11.32 14.63
C SER A 292 6.78 -11.37 13.32
N ALA A 293 6.01 -12.44 13.04
CA ALA A 293 5.19 -12.53 11.82
C ALA A 293 4.14 -11.40 11.73
N ASP A 294 3.50 -11.05 12.87
CA ASP A 294 2.57 -9.93 12.94
C ASP A 294 3.25 -8.60 12.60
N TYR A 295 4.45 -8.38 13.15
CA TYR A 295 5.21 -7.13 12.94
C TYR A 295 5.76 -7.02 11.53
N ILE A 296 6.20 -8.13 10.93
CA ILE A 296 6.60 -8.22 9.54
C ILE A 296 5.44 -7.79 8.63
N GLU A 297 4.24 -8.32 8.84
CA GLU A 297 3.07 -7.97 8.02
C GLU A 297 2.68 -6.50 8.22
N ILE A 298 2.63 -6.01 9.46
CA ILE A 298 2.35 -4.60 9.77
C ILE A 298 3.39 -3.68 9.12
N ALA A 299 4.67 -3.96 9.31
CA ALA A 299 5.76 -3.15 8.76
C ALA A 299 5.85 -3.21 7.23
N SER A 300 5.33 -4.27 6.61
CA SER A 300 5.25 -4.39 5.15
C SER A 300 4.05 -3.63 4.57
N GLU A 301 2.94 -3.53 5.34
CA GLU A 301 1.71 -2.87 4.88
C GLU A 301 1.74 -1.34 5.07
N PHE A 302 2.33 -0.87 6.18
CA PHE A 302 2.25 0.52 6.57
C PHE A 302 3.62 1.19 6.53
N HIS A 303 3.75 2.29 5.79
CA HIS A 303 4.96 3.10 5.75
C HIS A 303 5.10 4.04 6.96
N THR A 304 4.04 4.25 7.74
CA THR A 304 4.04 5.10 8.93
C THR A 304 3.11 4.51 10.00
N LEU A 305 3.67 4.29 11.17
CA LEU A 305 2.91 3.89 12.35
C LEU A 305 2.83 5.02 13.36
N LEU A 306 1.64 5.19 13.95
CA LEU A 306 1.47 5.95 15.19
C LEU A 306 1.27 4.96 16.32
N VAL A 307 2.01 5.12 17.43
CA VAL A 307 1.90 4.24 18.61
C VAL A 307 1.70 5.10 19.85
N GLY A 308 0.53 4.95 20.49
CA GLY A 308 0.17 5.68 21.70
C GLY A 308 0.48 4.90 22.97
N GLY A 309 0.87 5.63 24.01
CA GLY A 309 0.90 5.11 25.38
C GLY A 309 2.00 4.10 25.67
N ILE A 310 3.20 4.25 25.12
CA ILE A 310 4.34 3.36 25.41
C ILE A 310 4.77 3.57 26.86
N PRO A 311 4.58 2.58 27.76
CA PRO A 311 4.90 2.75 29.16
C PRO A 311 6.40 2.63 29.40
N ARG A 312 6.89 3.13 30.52
CA ARG A 312 8.17 2.69 31.04
C ARG A 312 8.06 1.22 31.47
N MET A 313 8.99 0.41 31.01
CA MET A 313 8.99 -1.04 31.21
C MET A 313 10.10 -1.44 32.19
N ASP A 314 9.82 -2.45 32.99
CA ASP A 314 10.73 -3.05 33.98
C ASP A 314 10.67 -4.59 33.89
N ALA A 315 11.23 -5.28 34.87
CA ALA A 315 11.25 -6.74 34.91
C ALA A 315 9.85 -7.39 34.87
N VAL A 316 8.80 -6.69 35.34
CA VAL A 316 7.41 -7.18 35.31
C VAL A 316 6.87 -7.19 33.89
N ARG A 317 7.35 -6.27 33.06
CA ARG A 317 6.93 -6.11 31.67
C ARG A 317 7.96 -6.61 30.64
N ASP A 318 8.87 -7.52 31.04
CA ASP A 318 9.91 -8.07 30.15
C ASP A 318 9.35 -8.67 28.85
N ASP A 319 8.18 -9.33 28.90
CA ASP A 319 7.57 -9.90 27.71
C ASP A 319 7.03 -8.85 26.75
N ALA A 320 6.42 -7.78 27.28
CA ALA A 320 5.99 -6.65 26.49
C ALA A 320 7.18 -5.89 25.90
N ALA A 321 8.23 -5.69 26.70
CA ALA A 321 9.49 -5.08 26.28
C ALA A 321 10.16 -5.88 25.16
N ARG A 322 10.19 -7.21 25.24
CA ARG A 322 10.71 -8.07 24.16
C ARG A 322 9.91 -7.94 22.87
N ARG A 323 8.58 -7.90 22.96
CA ARG A 323 7.73 -7.67 21.78
C ARG A 323 7.96 -6.29 21.19
N PHE A 324 8.15 -5.27 22.04
CA PHE A 324 8.49 -3.93 21.57
C PHE A 324 9.85 -3.88 20.87
N VAL A 325 10.87 -4.58 21.39
CA VAL A 325 12.17 -4.75 20.69
C VAL A 325 11.95 -5.32 19.30
N ASN A 326 11.21 -6.44 19.19
CA ASN A 326 10.94 -7.08 17.90
C ASN A 326 10.17 -6.16 16.96
N LEU A 327 9.18 -5.43 17.48
CA LEU A 327 8.42 -4.44 16.68
C LEU A 327 9.37 -3.36 16.11
N ILE A 328 10.19 -2.72 16.94
CA ILE A 328 11.12 -1.67 16.51
C ILE A 328 12.15 -2.22 15.52
N ASP A 329 12.64 -3.44 15.73
CA ASP A 329 13.57 -4.09 14.80
C ASP A 329 12.93 -4.21 13.39
N GLU A 330 11.68 -4.68 13.29
CA GLU A 330 10.98 -4.83 12.01
C GLU A 330 10.63 -3.49 11.37
N LEU A 331 10.24 -2.48 12.17
CA LEU A 331 9.97 -1.14 11.65
C LEU A 331 11.24 -0.48 11.11
N TYR A 332 12.35 -0.60 11.85
CA TYR A 332 13.64 -0.03 11.48
C TYR A 332 14.18 -0.66 10.21
N ASP A 333 14.20 -1.98 10.13
CA ASP A 333 14.74 -2.72 8.98
C ASP A 333 13.96 -2.44 7.68
N ARG A 334 12.67 -2.06 7.79
CA ARG A 334 11.82 -1.71 6.64
C ARG A 334 11.62 -0.21 6.44
N HIS A 335 12.33 0.60 7.21
CA HIS A 335 12.25 2.06 7.15
C HIS A 335 10.81 2.60 7.30
N VAL A 336 10.09 2.04 8.27
CA VAL A 336 8.76 2.53 8.66
C VAL A 336 8.91 3.73 9.56
N ASN A 337 8.27 4.83 9.24
CA ASN A 337 8.26 6.02 10.11
C ASN A 337 7.44 5.73 11.36
N LEU A 338 7.99 6.07 12.52
CA LEU A 338 7.31 5.93 13.81
C LEU A 338 7.02 7.30 14.41
N VAL A 339 5.75 7.52 14.77
CA VAL A 339 5.33 8.67 15.60
C VAL A 339 4.73 8.13 16.88
N CYS A 340 5.27 8.50 18.03
CA CYS A 340 4.81 7.88 19.26
C CYS A 340 4.79 8.79 20.48
N THR A 341 4.00 8.35 21.49
CA THR A 341 4.01 8.91 22.83
C THR A 341 4.49 7.86 23.83
N ALA A 342 5.37 8.25 24.74
CA ALA A 342 6.03 7.36 25.68
C ALA A 342 6.18 7.99 27.06
N ASP A 343 6.27 7.14 28.08
CA ASP A 343 6.40 7.59 29.50
C ASP A 343 7.80 8.10 29.82
N ALA A 344 8.80 7.79 28.98
CA ALA A 344 10.18 8.24 29.17
C ALA A 344 10.88 8.44 27.82
N PRO A 345 12.02 9.17 27.78
CA PRO A 345 12.91 9.18 26.60
C PRO A 345 13.39 7.76 26.26
N PRO A 346 13.81 7.48 24.99
CA PRO A 346 14.19 6.13 24.55
C PRO A 346 15.15 5.40 25.46
N MET A 347 16.21 6.06 25.94
CA MET A 347 17.24 5.45 26.80
C MET A 347 16.76 5.13 28.21
N ALA A 348 15.60 5.66 28.64
CA ALA A 348 15.02 5.46 29.96
C ALA A 348 13.71 4.66 29.94
N LEU A 349 13.30 4.14 28.77
CA LEU A 349 12.06 3.38 28.61
C LEU A 349 12.10 1.99 29.26
N TYR A 350 13.28 1.41 29.44
CA TYR A 350 13.46 0.11 30.08
C TYR A 350 14.40 0.20 31.27
N ALA A 351 13.95 -0.33 32.39
CA ALA A 351 14.68 -0.33 33.67
C ALA A 351 14.94 -1.75 34.20
N GLY A 352 14.61 -2.80 33.44
CA GLY A 352 14.90 -4.18 33.78
C GLY A 352 16.33 -4.59 33.38
N GLU A 353 16.76 -5.78 33.82
CA GLU A 353 18.09 -6.30 33.53
C GLU A 353 18.10 -7.34 32.39
N ARG A 354 17.04 -8.14 32.28
CA ARG A 354 16.99 -9.36 31.47
C ARG A 354 17.22 -9.13 29.98
N ILE A 355 16.75 -8.03 29.44
CA ILE A 355 16.89 -7.67 28.02
C ILE A 355 17.57 -6.31 27.83
N ALA A 356 18.31 -5.82 28.84
CA ALA A 356 18.94 -4.50 28.81
C ALA A 356 19.79 -4.28 27.55
N GLY A 357 20.65 -5.23 27.19
CA GLY A 357 21.50 -5.10 25.99
C GLY A 357 20.73 -5.08 24.67
N ALA A 358 19.60 -5.81 24.56
CA ALA A 358 18.76 -5.74 23.39
C ALA A 358 18.00 -4.40 23.35
N PHE A 359 17.53 -3.95 24.50
CA PHE A 359 16.78 -2.71 24.61
C PHE A 359 17.65 -1.45 24.38
N GLU A 360 18.92 -1.47 24.76
CA GLU A 360 19.88 -0.41 24.47
C GLU A 360 20.01 -0.17 22.94
N ARG A 361 20.08 -1.25 22.15
CA ARG A 361 20.07 -1.18 20.69
C ARG A 361 18.74 -0.60 20.18
N THR A 362 17.62 -1.04 20.74
CA THR A 362 16.29 -0.52 20.39
C THR A 362 16.16 0.97 20.70
N ALA A 363 16.68 1.41 21.85
CA ALA A 363 16.71 2.83 22.23
C ALA A 363 17.54 3.66 21.24
N SER A 364 18.68 3.15 20.79
CA SER A 364 19.52 3.79 19.77
C SER A 364 18.78 3.91 18.43
N ARG A 365 18.09 2.86 17.99
CA ARG A 365 17.23 2.89 16.79
C ARG A 365 16.11 3.90 16.93
N LEU A 366 15.42 3.96 18.08
CA LEU A 366 14.38 4.95 18.35
C LEU A 366 14.91 6.40 18.25
N VAL A 367 16.15 6.66 18.67
CA VAL A 367 16.79 7.96 18.51
C VAL A 367 17.05 8.24 17.03
N GLU A 368 17.61 7.28 16.30
CA GLU A 368 17.91 7.43 14.86
C GLU A 368 16.63 7.61 14.03
N MET A 369 15.55 6.90 14.35
CA MET A 369 14.23 7.02 13.70
C MET A 369 13.58 8.39 13.85
N GLN A 370 14.13 9.28 14.69
CA GLN A 370 13.70 10.68 14.82
C GLN A 370 14.51 11.63 13.92
N SER A 371 15.54 11.13 13.22
CA SER A 371 16.43 11.97 12.41
C SER A 371 15.85 12.25 11.02
N THR A 372 16.22 13.40 10.47
CA THR A 372 15.88 13.77 9.09
C THR A 372 16.44 12.78 8.07
N ASP A 373 17.62 12.23 8.35
CA ASP A 373 18.28 11.26 7.47
C ASP A 373 17.46 9.96 7.39
N TYR A 374 16.97 9.46 8.52
CA TYR A 374 16.09 8.27 8.55
C TYR A 374 14.81 8.49 7.75
N PHE A 375 14.17 9.66 7.88
CA PHE A 375 12.93 9.94 7.13
C PHE A 375 13.15 10.06 5.62
N SER A 376 14.37 10.38 5.18
CA SER A 376 14.72 10.49 3.75
C SER A 376 14.81 9.13 3.06
N ILE A 377 14.99 8.05 3.82
CA ILE A 377 15.07 6.69 3.30
C ILE A 377 13.66 6.17 3.03
N GLY A 378 13.49 5.52 1.89
CA GLY A 378 12.18 4.98 1.51
C GLY A 378 11.78 3.76 2.31
N HIS A 379 10.48 3.60 2.56
CA HIS A 379 9.90 2.38 3.11
C HIS A 379 10.19 1.18 2.19
N HIS A 380 10.68 0.10 2.77
CA HIS A 380 10.91 -1.18 2.10
C HIS A 380 9.80 -2.15 2.48
N GLY A 381 8.62 -2.02 1.84
CA GLY A 381 7.59 -3.06 1.89
C GLY A 381 8.13 -4.32 1.21
N ARG A 382 8.07 -5.47 1.87
CA ARG A 382 8.39 -6.77 1.26
C ARG A 382 7.17 -7.39 0.62
#